data_2878fd0249404f31c29105b9710c9438
#
_entry.id   2878fd0249404f31c29105b9710c9438
#
_cell.length_a   1.000
_cell.length_b   1.000
_cell.length_c   1.000
_cell.angle_alpha   90.00
_cell.angle_beta   90.00
_cell.angle_gamma   90.00
#
_symmetry.space_group_name_H-M   'P 1'
#
loop_
_entity.id
_entity.type
_entity.pdbx_description
1 polymer ?
#
loop_
_entity_poly.entity_id
_entity_poly.type
_entity_poly.pdbx_seq_one_letter_code
_entity_poly.pdbx_strand_id
1 'polypeptide(L)'
;MNNKRTLSKAGSIVSIVSWSINILLYIYLGYVLLVLISLINASGSGADASAVIALISTVVASLVISIVLLIYSIRILKFTKLDAKEFVAKKGTIIAIAVINILNALYGLFSLIGSEFDWTSAVSIIISLGLLASAVLLIVDFVKCQKEAQAEKLAEKAAATAEQENTAQTVVDVQVKKESVEDKIEKLNKMKADGLITEDEYNQMKSDLLK
;
A
#
# COMPACT_ATOMS: atom_id res chain seq x y z
N MET A 1 16.36 13.00 -4.37
CA MET A 1 15.20 13.57 -3.75
C MET A 1 13.97 13.39 -4.63
N ASN A 2 12.88 12.99 -4.14
CA ASN A 2 11.48 13.02 -4.63
C ASN A 2 11.08 12.46 -6.00
N ASN A 3 11.66 11.35 -6.43
CA ASN A 3 11.11 10.61 -7.58
C ASN A 3 10.51 9.25 -7.16
N LYS A 4 10.15 9.10 -5.87
CA LYS A 4 9.86 7.78 -5.28
C LYS A 4 8.55 7.13 -5.71
N ARG A 5 7.59 7.88 -6.33
CA ARG A 5 6.27 7.34 -6.71
C ARG A 5 5.75 7.87 -8.03
N THR A 6 6.62 7.94 -9.02
CA THR A 6 6.26 8.38 -10.36
C THR A 6 5.21 7.49 -11.02
N LEU A 7 5.26 6.17 -10.76
CA LEU A 7 4.29 5.22 -11.31
C LEU A 7 2.90 5.39 -10.74
N SER A 8 2.74 5.48 -9.41
CA SER A 8 1.43 5.75 -8.78
C SER A 8 0.89 7.12 -9.17
N LYS A 9 1.75 8.13 -9.29
CA LYS A 9 1.36 9.46 -9.77
C LYS A 9 0.87 9.38 -11.21
N ALA A 10 1.60 8.73 -12.10
CA ALA A 10 1.20 8.53 -13.49
C ALA A 10 -0.11 7.72 -13.58
N GLY A 11 -0.21 6.61 -12.86
CA GLY A 11 -1.43 5.79 -12.80
C GLY A 11 -2.64 6.58 -12.32
N SER A 12 -2.49 7.40 -11.27
CA SER A 12 -3.59 8.24 -10.76
C SER A 12 -4.01 9.31 -11.77
N ILE A 13 -3.08 9.93 -12.48
CA ILE A 13 -3.38 10.92 -13.52
C ILE A 13 -4.14 10.24 -14.68
N VAL A 14 -3.67 9.10 -15.15
CA VAL A 14 -4.35 8.32 -16.21
C VAL A 14 -5.76 7.94 -15.77
N SER A 15 -5.94 7.50 -14.53
CA SER A 15 -7.26 7.18 -13.97
C SER A 15 -8.17 8.42 -13.94
N ILE A 16 -7.67 9.57 -13.47
CA ILE A 16 -8.42 10.84 -13.46
C ILE A 16 -8.88 11.22 -14.86
N VAL A 17 -7.98 11.16 -15.84
CA VAL A 17 -8.30 11.48 -17.24
C VAL A 17 -9.36 10.51 -17.78
N SER A 18 -9.19 9.20 -17.58
CA SER A 18 -10.16 8.18 -18.04
C SER A 18 -11.54 8.39 -17.43
N TRP A 19 -11.63 8.61 -16.11
CA TRP A 19 -12.94 8.88 -15.47
C TRP A 19 -13.54 10.20 -15.89
N SER A 20 -12.74 11.25 -16.15
CA SER A 20 -13.25 12.53 -16.67
C SER A 20 -13.84 12.36 -18.07
N ILE A 21 -13.18 11.63 -18.96
CA ILE A 21 -13.71 11.31 -20.30
C ILE A 21 -15.00 10.49 -20.18
N ASN A 22 -15.03 9.52 -19.25
CA ASN A 22 -16.21 8.69 -19.02
C ASN A 22 -17.42 9.50 -18.55
N ILE A 23 -17.22 10.48 -17.66
CA ILE A 23 -18.27 11.41 -17.21
C ILE A 23 -18.82 12.21 -18.41
N LEU A 24 -17.95 12.76 -19.26
CA LEU A 24 -18.38 13.50 -20.44
C LEU A 24 -19.16 12.61 -21.41
N LEU A 25 -18.76 11.36 -21.58
CA LEU A 25 -19.46 10.38 -22.38
C LEU A 25 -20.88 10.11 -21.84
N TYR A 26 -21.04 9.90 -20.54
CA TYR A 26 -22.35 9.69 -19.94
C TYR A 26 -23.25 10.93 -19.99
N ILE A 27 -22.71 12.13 -19.87
CA ILE A 27 -23.45 13.37 -20.08
C ILE A 27 -23.96 13.45 -21.53
N TYR A 28 -23.09 13.15 -22.50
CA TYR A 28 -23.47 13.11 -23.91
C TYR A 28 -24.54 12.05 -24.19
N LEU A 29 -24.37 10.82 -23.70
CA LEU A 29 -25.36 9.76 -23.86
C LEU A 29 -26.72 10.13 -23.21
N GLY A 30 -26.70 10.75 -22.04
CA GLY A 30 -27.88 11.27 -21.39
C GLY A 30 -28.62 12.33 -22.24
N TYR A 31 -27.87 13.26 -22.85
CA TYR A 31 -28.42 14.24 -23.76
C TYR A 31 -29.07 13.58 -24.99
N VAL A 32 -28.35 12.64 -25.65
CA VAL A 32 -28.87 11.90 -26.80
C VAL A 32 -30.15 11.14 -26.45
N LEU A 33 -30.18 10.50 -25.28
CA LEU A 33 -31.35 9.77 -24.80
C LEU A 33 -32.56 10.70 -24.61
N LEU A 34 -32.36 11.89 -24.03
CA LEU A 34 -33.45 12.88 -23.88
C LEU A 34 -33.98 13.37 -25.22
N VAL A 35 -33.09 13.63 -26.19
CA VAL A 35 -33.52 14.02 -27.57
C VAL A 35 -34.31 12.89 -28.21
N LEU A 36 -33.84 11.63 -28.10
CA LEU A 36 -34.53 10.47 -28.69
C LEU A 36 -35.93 10.28 -28.09
N ILE A 37 -36.06 10.39 -26.76
CA ILE A 37 -37.37 10.32 -26.08
C ILE A 37 -38.31 11.42 -26.57
N SER A 38 -37.81 12.64 -26.74
CA SER A 38 -38.58 13.76 -27.26
C SER A 38 -39.09 13.50 -28.68
N LEU A 39 -38.27 12.93 -29.56
CA LEU A 39 -38.63 12.58 -30.93
C LEU A 39 -39.69 11.45 -31.00
N ILE A 40 -39.54 10.41 -30.14
CA ILE A 40 -40.51 9.31 -30.04
C ILE A 40 -41.87 9.82 -29.59
N ASN A 41 -41.88 10.69 -28.57
CA ASN A 41 -43.14 11.29 -28.09
C ASN A 41 -43.80 12.18 -29.15
N ALA A 42 -42.99 12.95 -29.92
CA ALA A 42 -43.52 13.78 -31.00
C ALA A 42 -44.07 12.97 -32.17
N SER A 43 -43.56 11.77 -32.43
CA SER A 43 -44.07 10.87 -33.47
C SER A 43 -45.37 10.16 -33.11
N GLY A 44 -45.87 10.30 -31.88
CA GLY A 44 -47.10 9.65 -31.40
C GLY A 44 -46.98 8.13 -31.19
N SER A 45 -45.77 7.55 -31.38
CA SER A 45 -45.54 6.10 -31.25
C SER A 45 -45.44 5.62 -29.79
N GLY A 46 -45.34 6.54 -28.82
CA GLY A 46 -45.25 6.25 -27.40
C GLY A 46 -44.06 5.33 -27.05
N ALA A 47 -43.09 5.81 -26.30
CA ALA A 47 -42.05 4.93 -25.76
C ALA A 47 -42.61 4.14 -24.58
N ASP A 48 -42.21 2.88 -24.43
CA ASP A 48 -42.50 2.13 -23.21
C ASP A 48 -41.86 2.86 -22.01
N ALA A 49 -42.71 3.37 -21.13
CA ALA A 49 -42.28 4.17 -19.99
C ALA A 49 -41.30 3.39 -19.08
N SER A 50 -41.48 2.08 -18.96
CA SER A 50 -40.62 1.23 -18.15
C SER A 50 -39.20 1.12 -18.73
N ALA A 51 -39.10 0.96 -20.04
CA ALA A 51 -37.80 0.90 -20.75
C ALA A 51 -37.07 2.24 -20.68
N VAL A 52 -37.77 3.36 -20.84
CA VAL A 52 -37.23 4.71 -20.73
C VAL A 52 -36.69 4.97 -19.32
N ILE A 53 -37.44 4.63 -18.28
CA ILE A 53 -37.01 4.78 -16.88
C ILE A 53 -35.75 3.92 -16.61
N ALA A 54 -35.73 2.69 -17.11
CA ALA A 54 -34.58 1.80 -16.96
C ALA A 54 -33.31 2.38 -17.60
N LEU A 55 -33.40 2.92 -18.81
CA LEU A 55 -32.30 3.56 -19.51
C LEU A 55 -31.77 4.81 -18.79
N ILE A 56 -32.69 5.69 -18.37
CA ILE A 56 -32.33 6.91 -17.62
C ILE A 56 -31.63 6.54 -16.30
N SER A 57 -32.19 5.59 -15.55
CA SER A 57 -31.61 5.16 -14.27
C SER A 57 -30.22 4.54 -14.44
N THR A 58 -29.98 3.78 -15.52
CA THR A 58 -28.67 3.22 -15.85
C THR A 58 -27.64 4.33 -16.14
N VAL A 59 -28.01 5.32 -16.95
CA VAL A 59 -27.10 6.45 -17.27
C VAL A 59 -26.79 7.25 -16.00
N VAL A 60 -27.79 7.56 -15.18
CA VAL A 60 -27.62 8.31 -13.92
C VAL A 60 -26.74 7.53 -12.94
N ALA A 61 -26.99 6.24 -12.74
CA ALA A 61 -26.20 5.39 -11.86
C ALA A 61 -24.73 5.35 -12.32
N SER A 62 -24.48 5.16 -13.62
CA SER A 62 -23.13 5.13 -14.19
C SER A 62 -22.40 6.47 -14.04
N LEU A 63 -23.12 7.58 -14.19
CA LEU A 63 -22.57 8.92 -13.97
C LEU A 63 -22.15 9.11 -12.50
N VAL A 64 -23.01 8.74 -11.56
CA VAL A 64 -22.71 8.85 -10.12
C VAL A 64 -21.49 7.99 -9.75
N ILE A 65 -21.44 6.75 -10.22
CA ILE A 65 -20.29 5.85 -9.99
C ILE A 65 -19.01 6.47 -10.54
N SER A 66 -19.05 7.02 -11.76
CA SER A 66 -17.87 7.65 -12.39
C SER A 66 -17.37 8.85 -11.61
N ILE A 67 -18.26 9.68 -11.06
CA ILE A 67 -17.90 10.82 -10.20
C ILE A 67 -17.23 10.33 -8.92
N VAL A 68 -17.80 9.32 -8.26
CA VAL A 68 -17.23 8.75 -7.04
C VAL A 68 -15.82 8.21 -7.31
N LEU A 69 -15.63 7.48 -8.41
CA LEU A 69 -14.32 6.91 -8.76
C LEU A 69 -13.29 7.98 -9.17
N LEU A 70 -13.74 9.06 -9.79
CA LEU A 70 -12.91 10.24 -10.03
C LEU A 70 -12.40 10.84 -8.71
N ILE A 71 -13.28 11.04 -7.73
CA ILE A 71 -12.89 11.56 -6.39
C ILE A 71 -11.88 10.65 -5.72
N TYR A 72 -12.07 9.33 -5.78
CA TYR A 72 -11.11 8.37 -5.24
C TYR A 72 -9.77 8.40 -5.97
N SER A 73 -9.74 8.56 -7.30
CA SER A 73 -8.51 8.70 -8.08
C SER A 73 -7.71 9.96 -7.69
N ILE A 74 -8.41 11.08 -7.45
CA ILE A 74 -7.81 12.31 -6.91
C ILE A 74 -7.24 12.07 -5.50
N ARG A 75 -7.92 11.30 -4.66
CA ARG A 75 -7.44 10.92 -3.33
C ARG A 75 -6.14 10.11 -3.40
N ILE A 76 -6.05 9.13 -4.31
CA ILE A 76 -4.81 8.37 -4.50
C ILE A 76 -3.68 9.29 -4.95
N LEU A 77 -3.94 10.24 -5.84
CA LEU A 77 -2.93 11.22 -6.25
C LEU A 77 -2.35 11.99 -5.05
N LYS A 78 -3.17 12.28 -4.02
CA LYS A 78 -2.67 12.87 -2.77
C LYS A 78 -1.81 11.88 -1.98
N PHE A 79 -2.15 10.60 -1.97
CA PHE A 79 -1.38 9.56 -1.27
C PHE A 79 0.01 9.35 -1.87
N THR A 80 0.24 9.71 -3.14
CA THR A 80 1.58 9.62 -3.75
C THR A 80 2.62 10.53 -3.11
N LYS A 81 2.20 11.47 -2.28
CA LYS A 81 3.07 12.36 -1.49
C LYS A 81 3.48 11.78 -0.13
N LEU A 82 2.82 10.71 0.31
CA LEU A 82 3.07 10.06 1.60
C LEU A 82 4.33 9.21 1.58
N ASP A 83 4.93 8.92 2.72
CA ASP A 83 6.04 7.98 2.83
C ASP A 83 5.63 6.54 2.53
N ALA A 84 6.60 5.63 2.30
CA ALA A 84 6.31 4.25 1.92
C ALA A 84 5.47 3.52 2.97
N LYS A 85 5.75 3.71 4.27
CA LYS A 85 4.97 3.13 5.39
C LYS A 85 3.52 3.61 5.38
N GLU A 86 3.31 4.92 5.25
CA GLU A 86 1.97 5.53 5.23
C GLU A 86 1.19 5.16 3.97
N PHE A 87 1.85 5.10 2.80
CA PHE A 87 1.23 4.68 1.55
C PHE A 87 0.75 3.23 1.62
N VAL A 88 1.58 2.32 2.16
CA VAL A 88 1.19 0.92 2.37
C VAL A 88 0.06 0.79 3.41
N ALA A 89 -0.02 1.67 4.40
CA ALA A 89 -1.15 1.70 5.34
C ALA A 89 -2.50 1.99 4.65
N LYS A 90 -2.49 2.66 3.47
CA LYS A 90 -3.69 2.92 2.63
C LYS A 90 -3.98 1.80 1.63
N LYS A 91 -3.39 0.61 1.81
CA LYS A 91 -3.50 -0.55 0.89
C LYS A 91 -4.92 -0.86 0.45
N GLY A 92 -5.89 -0.83 1.37
CA GLY A 92 -7.28 -1.15 1.06
C GLY A 92 -7.87 -0.25 -0.03
N THR A 93 -7.66 1.06 0.06
CA THR A 93 -8.14 2.03 -0.93
C THR A 93 -7.43 1.87 -2.27
N ILE A 94 -6.12 1.65 -2.27
CA ILE A 94 -5.32 1.52 -3.49
C ILE A 94 -5.71 0.26 -4.25
N ILE A 95 -5.79 -0.88 -3.55
CA ILE A 95 -6.19 -2.17 -4.13
C ILE A 95 -7.63 -2.11 -4.63
N ALA A 96 -8.55 -1.56 -3.83
CA ALA A 96 -9.96 -1.44 -4.24
C ALA A 96 -10.11 -0.68 -5.56
N ILE A 97 -9.43 0.46 -5.72
CA ILE A 97 -9.50 1.23 -6.97
C ILE A 97 -8.82 0.50 -8.12
N ALA A 98 -7.67 -0.14 -7.90
CA ALA A 98 -7.03 -0.93 -8.94
C ALA A 98 -7.96 -2.06 -9.43
N VAL A 99 -8.60 -2.79 -8.51
CA VAL A 99 -9.57 -3.84 -8.85
C VAL A 99 -10.77 -3.27 -9.60
N ILE A 100 -11.36 -2.15 -9.14
CA ILE A 100 -12.49 -1.51 -9.81
C ILE A 100 -12.10 -1.04 -11.22
N ASN A 101 -10.91 -0.46 -11.39
CA ASN A 101 -10.42 -0.04 -12.70
C ASN A 101 -10.26 -1.25 -13.65
N ILE A 102 -9.76 -2.40 -13.15
CA ILE A 102 -9.65 -3.63 -13.94
C ILE A 102 -11.04 -4.14 -14.34
N LEU A 103 -11.98 -4.21 -13.39
CA LEU A 103 -13.33 -4.70 -13.66
C LEU A 103 -14.05 -3.80 -14.68
N ASN A 104 -13.93 -2.48 -14.57
CA ASN A 104 -14.50 -1.55 -15.56
C ASN A 104 -13.83 -1.68 -16.93
N ALA A 105 -12.52 -1.85 -16.97
CA ALA A 105 -11.79 -2.07 -18.22
C ALA A 105 -12.25 -3.36 -18.91
N LEU A 106 -12.38 -4.45 -18.18
CA LEU A 106 -12.88 -5.73 -18.68
C LEU A 106 -14.33 -5.60 -19.16
N TYR A 107 -15.20 -4.96 -18.38
CA TYR A 107 -16.58 -4.73 -18.79
C TYR A 107 -16.66 -3.92 -20.09
N GLY A 108 -15.90 -2.83 -20.20
CA GLY A 108 -15.84 -2.01 -21.41
C GLY A 108 -15.33 -2.76 -22.64
N LEU A 109 -14.33 -3.67 -22.47
CA LEU A 109 -13.86 -4.52 -23.56
C LEU A 109 -14.87 -5.62 -23.92
N PHE A 110 -15.53 -6.22 -22.91
CA PHE A 110 -16.58 -7.24 -23.13
C PHE A 110 -17.81 -6.68 -23.84
N SER A 111 -18.20 -5.44 -23.55
CA SER A 111 -19.36 -4.80 -24.17
C SER A 111 -19.18 -4.58 -25.68
N LEU A 112 -17.97 -4.69 -26.21
CA LEU A 112 -17.69 -4.57 -27.65
C LEU A 112 -17.92 -5.87 -28.41
N ILE A 113 -18.07 -7.00 -27.70
CA ILE A 113 -18.30 -8.29 -28.33
C ILE A 113 -19.74 -8.32 -28.87
N GLY A 114 -19.87 -8.36 -30.20
CA GLY A 114 -21.18 -8.41 -30.88
C GLY A 114 -21.84 -7.04 -31.10
N SER A 115 -21.18 -5.92 -30.74
CA SER A 115 -21.62 -4.58 -31.12
C SER A 115 -21.05 -4.14 -32.45
N GLU A 116 -21.78 -3.35 -33.22
CA GLU A 116 -21.22 -2.66 -34.37
C GLU A 116 -20.20 -1.62 -33.90
N PHE A 117 -19.06 -1.54 -34.61
CA PHE A 117 -17.99 -0.62 -34.26
C PHE A 117 -18.38 0.81 -34.67
N ASP A 118 -18.58 1.65 -33.69
CA ASP A 118 -18.86 3.06 -33.83
C ASP A 118 -17.86 3.93 -33.06
N TRP A 119 -18.02 5.25 -33.11
CA TRP A 119 -17.13 6.17 -32.40
C TRP A 119 -17.22 6.01 -30.87
N THR A 120 -18.38 5.59 -30.31
CA THR A 120 -18.54 5.35 -28.88
C THR A 120 -17.76 4.11 -28.45
N SER A 121 -17.70 3.10 -29.31
CA SER A 121 -16.86 1.91 -29.14
C SER A 121 -15.37 2.28 -29.09
N ALA A 122 -14.92 3.16 -29.99
CA ALA A 122 -13.54 3.65 -29.99
C ALA A 122 -13.20 4.39 -28.70
N VAL A 123 -14.04 5.28 -28.22
CA VAL A 123 -13.87 6.00 -26.95
C VAL A 123 -13.86 5.02 -25.76
N SER A 124 -14.75 4.04 -25.77
CA SER A 124 -14.83 2.99 -24.72
C SER A 124 -13.54 2.16 -24.63
N ILE A 125 -12.95 1.81 -25.76
CA ILE A 125 -11.64 1.14 -25.83
C ILE A 125 -10.56 1.99 -25.17
N ILE A 126 -10.46 3.27 -25.54
CA ILE A 126 -9.45 4.18 -25.01
C ILE A 126 -9.58 4.31 -23.50
N ILE A 127 -10.81 4.47 -22.97
CA ILE A 127 -11.08 4.52 -21.53
C ILE A 127 -10.66 3.22 -20.85
N SER A 128 -11.06 2.07 -21.42
CA SER A 128 -10.76 0.75 -20.86
C SER A 128 -9.26 0.49 -20.79
N LEU A 129 -8.52 0.79 -21.85
CA LEU A 129 -7.04 0.67 -21.86
C LEU A 129 -6.39 1.64 -20.86
N GLY A 130 -6.90 2.85 -20.74
CA GLY A 130 -6.45 3.83 -19.75
C GLY A 130 -6.65 3.33 -18.31
N LEU A 131 -7.82 2.78 -18.00
CA LEU A 131 -8.11 2.23 -16.66
C LEU A 131 -7.24 1.00 -16.36
N LEU A 132 -7.02 0.13 -17.34
CA LEU A 132 -6.13 -1.02 -17.19
C LEU A 132 -4.68 -0.59 -16.93
N ALA A 133 -4.16 0.35 -17.73
CA ALA A 133 -2.83 0.90 -17.53
C ALA A 133 -2.68 1.57 -16.16
N SER A 134 -3.67 2.34 -15.73
CA SER A 134 -3.73 2.94 -14.40
C SER A 134 -3.63 1.89 -13.29
N ALA A 135 -4.43 0.81 -13.38
CA ALA A 135 -4.43 -0.26 -12.39
C ALA A 135 -3.06 -0.95 -12.30
N VAL A 136 -2.44 -1.27 -13.43
CA VAL A 136 -1.10 -1.89 -13.48
C VAL A 136 -0.05 -0.98 -12.83
N LEU A 137 -0.04 0.32 -13.16
CA LEU A 137 0.91 1.27 -12.59
C LEU A 137 0.74 1.41 -11.07
N LEU A 138 -0.49 1.44 -10.57
CA LEU A 138 -0.79 1.50 -9.13
C LEU A 138 -0.32 0.24 -8.41
N ILE A 139 -0.58 -0.95 -8.97
CA ILE A 139 -0.19 -2.24 -8.37
C ILE A 139 1.34 -2.38 -8.33
N VAL A 140 2.03 -2.06 -9.44
CA VAL A 140 3.49 -2.16 -9.53
C VAL A 140 4.17 -1.26 -8.49
N ASP A 141 3.70 -0.02 -8.36
CA ASP A 141 4.26 0.92 -7.39
C ASP A 141 3.94 0.50 -5.95
N PHE A 142 2.72 0.00 -5.71
CA PHE A 142 2.32 -0.52 -4.42
C PHE A 142 3.22 -1.69 -3.97
N VAL A 143 3.49 -2.65 -4.86
CA VAL A 143 4.38 -3.79 -4.57
C VAL A 143 5.81 -3.32 -4.25
N LYS A 144 6.31 -2.30 -4.98
CA LYS A 144 7.62 -1.68 -4.67
C LYS A 144 7.64 -1.06 -3.29
N CYS A 145 6.64 -0.22 -2.97
CA CYS A 145 6.54 0.41 -1.65
C CYS A 145 6.40 -0.62 -0.52
N GLN A 146 5.70 -1.73 -0.75
CA GLN A 146 5.59 -2.81 0.23
C GLN A 146 6.94 -3.45 0.51
N LYS A 147 7.75 -3.72 -0.51
CA LYS A 147 9.13 -4.25 -0.34
C LYS A 147 10.02 -3.27 0.40
N GLU A 148 9.97 -1.98 0.04
CA GLU A 148 10.74 -0.93 0.73
C GLU A 148 10.35 -0.82 2.21
N ALA A 149 9.06 -0.81 2.53
CA ALA A 149 8.58 -0.76 3.91
C ALA A 149 8.94 -2.02 4.72
N GLN A 150 9.01 -3.19 4.08
CA GLN A 150 9.47 -4.42 4.73
C GLN A 150 10.98 -4.39 4.99
N ALA A 151 11.78 -3.94 4.02
CA ALA A 151 13.22 -3.81 4.17
C ALA A 151 13.59 -2.83 5.30
N GLU A 152 12.88 -1.70 5.39
CA GLU A 152 13.06 -0.72 6.46
C GLU A 152 12.73 -1.29 7.83
N LYS A 153 11.64 -2.07 7.96
CA LYS A 153 11.30 -2.77 9.21
C LYS A 153 12.32 -3.82 9.62
N LEU A 154 12.91 -4.53 8.64
CA LEU A 154 13.96 -5.49 8.91
C LEU A 154 15.24 -4.81 9.37
N ALA A 155 15.62 -3.69 8.75
CA ALA A 155 16.77 -2.89 9.16
C ALA A 155 16.58 -2.30 10.56
N GLU A 156 15.39 -1.80 10.89
CA GLU A 156 15.04 -1.29 12.22
C GLU A 156 15.12 -2.38 13.30
N LYS A 157 14.63 -3.60 12.99
CA LYS A 157 14.78 -4.75 13.89
C LYS A 157 16.22 -5.18 14.08
N ALA A 158 17.01 -5.22 13.01
CA ALA A 158 18.43 -5.57 13.09
C ALA A 158 19.22 -4.54 13.92
N ALA A 159 18.92 -3.24 13.76
CA ALA A 159 19.52 -2.19 14.59
C ALA A 159 19.16 -2.32 16.07
N ALA A 160 17.87 -2.58 16.37
CA ALA A 160 17.42 -2.78 17.75
C ALA A 160 18.03 -4.02 18.40
N THR A 161 18.23 -5.11 17.64
CA THR A 161 18.90 -6.31 18.12
C THR A 161 20.38 -6.05 18.39
N ALA A 162 21.07 -5.31 17.52
CA ALA A 162 22.47 -4.93 17.69
C ALA A 162 22.68 -3.99 18.91
N GLU A 163 21.75 -3.08 19.18
CA GLU A 163 21.77 -2.25 20.39
C GLU A 163 21.57 -3.08 21.67
N GLN A 164 20.67 -4.07 21.65
CA GLN A 164 20.46 -4.99 22.77
C GLN A 164 21.69 -5.87 23.03
N GLU A 165 22.32 -6.36 21.97
CA GLU A 165 23.55 -7.18 22.06
C GLU A 165 24.72 -6.38 22.59
N ASN A 166 24.91 -5.13 22.14
CA ASN A 166 25.91 -4.21 22.67
C ASN A 166 25.64 -3.83 24.14
N THR A 167 24.37 -3.65 24.52
CA THR A 167 24.01 -3.34 25.91
C THR A 167 24.21 -4.56 26.82
N ALA A 168 23.88 -5.76 26.34
CA ALA A 168 24.15 -7.00 27.08
C ALA A 168 25.65 -7.26 27.23
N GLN A 169 26.43 -7.00 26.19
CA GLN A 169 27.91 -7.17 26.24
C GLN A 169 28.56 -6.14 27.15
N THR A 170 28.08 -4.91 27.17
CA THR A 170 28.56 -3.86 28.09
C THR A 170 28.19 -4.20 29.56
N VAL A 171 27.05 -4.81 29.81
CA VAL A 171 26.63 -5.24 31.16
C VAL A 171 27.46 -6.43 31.63
N VAL A 172 27.79 -7.37 30.73
CA VAL A 172 28.68 -8.51 31.04
C VAL A 172 30.11 -8.02 31.30
N ASP A 173 30.65 -7.11 30.50
CA ASP A 173 31.97 -6.52 30.73
C ASP A 173 32.05 -5.68 32.01
N VAL A 174 30.97 -4.99 32.39
CA VAL A 174 30.90 -4.24 33.66
C VAL A 174 30.77 -5.18 34.87
N GLN A 175 30.08 -6.34 34.72
CA GLN A 175 30.02 -7.35 35.79
C GLN A 175 31.37 -8.10 35.95
N VAL A 176 32.08 -8.41 34.86
CA VAL A 176 33.41 -9.02 34.92
C VAL A 176 34.47 -8.06 35.53
N LYS A 177 34.28 -6.75 35.33
CA LYS A 177 35.19 -5.73 35.89
C LYS A 177 34.90 -5.39 37.36
N LYS A 178 33.81 -5.90 37.96
CA LYS A 178 33.39 -5.60 39.33
C LYS A 178 33.55 -6.74 40.33
N GLU A 179 34.11 -7.87 39.94
CA GLU A 179 34.59 -8.84 40.94
C GLU A 179 35.87 -8.28 41.57
N SER A 180 35.69 -7.56 42.66
CA SER A 180 36.79 -6.89 43.33
C SER A 180 37.80 -7.96 43.80
N VAL A 181 39.07 -7.58 43.94
CA VAL A 181 40.10 -8.48 44.51
C VAL A 181 39.61 -9.02 45.87
N GLU A 182 38.82 -8.25 46.59
CA GLU A 182 38.17 -8.61 47.85
C GLU A 182 37.20 -9.77 47.70
N ASP A 183 36.30 -9.76 46.70
CA ASP A 183 35.35 -10.85 46.42
C ASP A 183 36.06 -12.17 46.11
N LYS A 184 37.16 -12.09 45.36
CA LYS A 184 38.02 -13.26 45.03
C LYS A 184 38.74 -13.81 46.28
N ILE A 185 39.22 -12.93 47.15
CA ILE A 185 39.84 -13.32 48.41
C ILE A 185 38.79 -13.97 49.35
N GLU A 186 37.55 -13.46 49.40
CA GLU A 186 36.46 -14.05 50.19
C GLU A 186 36.10 -15.44 49.68
N LYS A 187 36.02 -15.66 48.36
CA LYS A 187 35.84 -16.99 47.78
C LYS A 187 36.98 -17.97 48.16
N LEU A 188 38.24 -17.51 48.12
CA LEU A 188 39.39 -18.31 48.51
C LEU A 188 39.34 -18.67 49.98
N ASN A 189 38.90 -17.75 50.87
CA ASN A 189 38.71 -18.01 52.29
C ASN A 189 37.67 -19.10 52.52
N LYS A 190 36.54 -19.05 51.79
CA LYS A 190 35.49 -20.04 51.86
C LYS A 190 35.93 -21.42 51.36
N MET A 191 36.69 -21.49 50.26
CA MET A 191 37.24 -22.75 49.76
C MET A 191 38.22 -23.39 50.70
N LYS A 192 39.02 -22.59 51.44
CA LYS A 192 39.89 -23.06 52.50
C LYS A 192 39.08 -23.57 53.70
N ALA A 193 38.05 -22.83 54.10
CA ALA A 193 37.17 -23.25 55.25
C ALA A 193 36.43 -24.55 54.94
N ASP A 194 36.01 -24.75 53.69
CA ASP A 194 35.32 -25.95 53.22
C ASP A 194 36.31 -27.13 52.93
N GLY A 195 37.59 -26.94 53.17
CA GLY A 195 38.62 -27.98 52.99
C GLY A 195 38.91 -28.34 51.51
N LEU A 196 38.47 -27.51 50.58
CA LEU A 196 38.61 -27.70 49.10
C LEU A 196 40.03 -27.33 48.58
N ILE A 197 40.76 -26.50 49.34
CA ILE A 197 42.12 -26.11 49.05
C ILE A 197 42.99 -26.18 50.33
N THR A 198 44.25 -26.50 50.14
CA THR A 198 45.25 -26.52 51.24
C THR A 198 45.69 -25.10 51.61
N GLU A 199 46.33 -24.98 52.78
CA GLU A 199 46.87 -23.68 53.23
C GLU A 199 47.91 -23.11 52.24
N ASP A 200 48.77 -23.98 51.69
CA ASP A 200 49.79 -23.59 50.75
C ASP A 200 49.20 -23.10 49.41
N GLU A 201 48.17 -23.79 48.90
CA GLU A 201 47.44 -23.38 47.71
C GLU A 201 46.70 -22.04 47.90
N TYR A 202 46.09 -21.86 49.07
CA TYR A 202 45.44 -20.59 49.45
C TYR A 202 46.43 -19.44 49.43
N ASN A 203 47.61 -19.59 50.06
CA ASN A 203 48.62 -18.56 50.15
C ASN A 203 49.21 -18.21 48.76
N GLN A 204 49.37 -19.20 47.87
CA GLN A 204 49.83 -19.01 46.51
C GLN A 204 48.80 -18.24 45.68
N MET A 205 47.53 -18.65 45.66
CA MET A 205 46.46 -17.98 44.93
C MET A 205 46.21 -16.56 45.44
N LYS A 206 46.29 -16.33 46.77
CA LYS A 206 46.15 -15.00 47.35
C LYS A 206 47.32 -14.08 46.92
N SER A 207 48.53 -14.59 46.86
CA SER A 207 49.69 -13.84 46.39
C SER A 207 49.59 -13.44 44.91
N ASP A 208 49.02 -14.30 44.10
CA ASP A 208 48.82 -14.04 42.67
C ASP A 208 47.68 -13.05 42.39
N LEU A 209 46.67 -12.96 43.25
CA LEU A 209 45.58 -11.97 43.16
C LEU A 209 46.00 -10.56 43.60
N LEU A 210 47.09 -10.44 44.40
CA LEU A 210 47.60 -9.18 44.95
C LEU A 210 48.77 -8.58 44.14
N LYS A 211 49.23 -9.27 43.09
CA LYS A 211 50.23 -8.78 42.13
C LYS A 211 49.61 -7.94 41.04
#